data_6e9407779fbf2827b5a236e4f5f363ca
#
_entry.id   6e9407779fbf2827b5a236e4f5f363ca
#
_cell.length_a   1.000
_cell.length_b   1.000
_cell.length_c   1.000
_cell.angle_alpha   90.00
_cell.angle_beta   90.00
_cell.angle_gamma   90.00
#
_symmetry.space_group_name_H-M   'P 1'
#
loop_
_entity.id
_entity.type
_entity.pdbx_description
1 polymer ?
#
loop_
_entity_poly.entity_id
_entity_poly.type
_entity_poly.pdbx_seq_one_letter_code
_entity_poly.pdbx_strand_id
1 'polypeptide(L)'
;DYKKSKWLAEQAALELAQKGLPVVVVNPAAPIGPLDIKPTPTGKIVVDFLSGRMPSYIDTGLNVVHVADVAYGHLAAARKGRVGERYILGNANLTLKQLLDMLAELTGLPAPRFKTPYAVAYAFGALDTARARLMGGEPLAPLDAVRMARHKMFFDSNKVVRELGLPQTPARRAFSRRFLSALSRWPAFPRTAVLAAVRMSSTSG
;
A
#
# COMPACT_ATOMS: atom_id res chain seq x y z
N ASP A 1 -4.58 -2.40 -18.38
CA ASP A 1 -3.59 -3.36 -18.88
C ASP A 1 -2.74 -4.03 -17.80
N TYR A 2 -2.25 -3.31 -16.77
CA TYR A 2 -1.42 -3.88 -15.71
C TYR A 2 -2.07 -5.06 -14.97
N LYS A 3 -3.33 -4.91 -14.52
CA LYS A 3 -4.06 -6.01 -13.83
C LYS A 3 -4.24 -7.23 -14.72
N LYS A 4 -4.54 -7.00 -15.99
CA LYS A 4 -4.69 -8.08 -16.98
C LYS A 4 -3.38 -8.84 -17.19
N SER A 5 -2.24 -8.12 -17.32
CA SER A 5 -0.93 -8.76 -17.50
C SER A 5 -0.54 -9.58 -16.26
N LYS A 6 -0.81 -9.10 -15.04
CA LYS A 6 -0.56 -9.85 -13.81
C LYS A 6 -1.42 -11.10 -13.70
N TRP A 7 -2.70 -10.98 -14.04
CA TRP A 7 -3.60 -12.13 -14.08
C TRP A 7 -3.15 -13.19 -15.10
N LEU A 8 -2.80 -12.78 -16.32
CA LEU A 8 -2.29 -13.69 -17.35
C LEU A 8 -0.98 -14.38 -16.90
N ALA A 9 -0.07 -13.65 -16.27
CA ALA A 9 1.15 -14.24 -15.73
C ALA A 9 0.87 -15.28 -14.64
N GLU A 10 -0.12 -15.02 -13.77
CA GLU A 10 -0.57 -16.00 -12.75
C GLU A 10 -1.14 -17.25 -13.42
N GLN A 11 -2.02 -17.09 -14.43
CA GLN A 11 -2.58 -18.26 -15.14
C GLN A 11 -1.48 -19.09 -15.81
N ALA A 12 -0.53 -18.46 -16.51
CA ALA A 12 0.59 -19.16 -17.13
C ALA A 12 1.44 -19.92 -16.10
N ALA A 13 1.69 -19.34 -14.94
CA ALA A 13 2.42 -20.00 -13.85
C ALA A 13 1.68 -21.23 -13.33
N LEU A 14 0.35 -21.13 -13.16
CA LEU A 14 -0.47 -22.25 -12.70
C LEU A 14 -0.59 -23.37 -13.76
N GLU A 15 -0.64 -23.03 -15.05
CA GLU A 15 -0.58 -24.01 -16.15
C GLU A 15 0.75 -24.80 -16.15
N LEU A 16 1.87 -24.12 -15.84
CA LEU A 16 3.16 -24.79 -15.69
C LEU A 16 3.16 -25.76 -14.50
N ALA A 17 2.50 -25.39 -13.39
CA ALA A 17 2.34 -26.30 -12.26
C ALA A 17 1.56 -27.55 -12.64
N GLN A 18 0.49 -27.43 -13.45
CA GLN A 18 -0.28 -28.58 -13.95
C GLN A 18 0.55 -29.49 -14.86
N LYS A 19 1.59 -28.94 -15.51
CA LYS A 19 2.55 -29.70 -16.32
C LYS A 19 3.70 -30.33 -15.52
N GLY A 20 3.61 -30.28 -14.18
CA GLY A 20 4.58 -30.91 -13.27
C GLY A 20 5.73 -30.01 -12.79
N LEU A 21 5.74 -28.71 -13.13
CA LEU A 21 6.74 -27.80 -12.56
C LEU A 21 6.40 -27.47 -11.10
N PRO A 22 7.39 -27.37 -10.20
CA PRO A 22 7.15 -27.03 -8.78
C PRO A 22 6.88 -25.54 -8.58
N VAL A 23 5.74 -25.05 -9.06
CA VAL A 23 5.36 -23.63 -9.00
C VAL A 23 4.39 -23.40 -7.85
N VAL A 24 4.68 -22.38 -7.03
CA VAL A 24 3.78 -21.81 -6.02
C VAL A 24 3.64 -20.32 -6.29
N VAL A 25 2.42 -19.80 -6.30
CA VAL A 25 2.14 -18.40 -6.57
C VAL A 25 1.94 -17.64 -5.26
N VAL A 26 2.61 -16.50 -5.09
CA VAL A 26 2.43 -15.59 -3.97
C VAL A 26 1.96 -14.22 -4.45
N ASN A 27 0.90 -13.72 -3.85
CA ASN A 27 0.26 -12.45 -4.19
C ASN A 27 0.34 -11.50 -2.99
N PRO A 28 1.39 -10.66 -2.86
CA PRO A 28 1.45 -9.66 -1.82
C PRO A 28 0.29 -8.65 -1.95
N ALA A 29 -0.36 -8.34 -0.83
CA ALA A 29 -1.39 -7.30 -0.77
C ALA A 29 -0.75 -5.90 -0.89
N ALA A 30 -0.91 -5.01 0.08
CA ALA A 30 -0.23 -3.72 0.10
C ALA A 30 0.93 -3.74 1.11
N PRO A 31 2.16 -4.06 0.68
CA PRO A 31 3.31 -4.09 1.57
C PRO A 31 3.68 -2.68 2.01
N ILE A 32 3.92 -2.52 3.32
CA ILE A 32 4.40 -1.26 3.91
C ILE A 32 5.59 -1.60 4.81
N GLY A 33 6.62 -0.76 4.75
CA GLY A 33 7.79 -0.92 5.60
C GLY A 33 8.99 -0.10 5.14
N PRO A 34 10.12 -0.19 5.85
CA PRO A 34 11.33 0.54 5.51
C PRO A 34 11.86 0.16 4.12
N LEU A 35 12.67 1.05 3.54
CA LEU A 35 13.31 0.90 2.23
C LEU A 35 12.39 1.08 1.01
N ASP A 36 11.23 1.71 1.15
CA ASP A 36 10.44 2.19 0.01
C ASP A 36 11.11 3.45 -0.59
N ILE A 37 12.24 3.23 -1.29
CA ILE A 37 13.14 4.29 -1.79
C ILE A 37 12.46 5.11 -2.89
N LYS A 38 11.73 4.44 -3.78
CA LYS A 38 10.85 5.10 -4.76
C LYS A 38 9.43 4.80 -4.34
N PRO A 39 8.71 5.78 -3.72
CA PRO A 39 7.43 5.48 -3.10
C PRO A 39 6.51 4.68 -4.00
N THR A 40 6.14 3.49 -3.53
CA THR A 40 5.06 2.70 -4.11
C THR A 40 3.75 3.50 -4.06
N PRO A 41 2.69 3.14 -4.79
CA PRO A 41 1.39 3.82 -4.66
C PRO A 41 0.89 3.91 -3.22
N THR A 42 1.17 2.89 -2.39
CA THR A 42 0.83 2.90 -0.96
C THR A 42 1.76 3.81 -0.17
N GLY A 43 3.07 3.78 -0.43
CA GLY A 43 4.04 4.71 0.16
C GLY A 43 3.75 6.17 -0.19
N LYS A 44 3.25 6.42 -1.41
CA LYS A 44 2.83 7.76 -1.83
C LYS A 44 1.68 8.32 -0.98
N ILE A 45 0.72 7.49 -0.55
CA ILE A 45 -0.34 7.93 0.38
C ILE A 45 0.28 8.48 1.67
N VAL A 46 1.28 7.78 2.21
CA VAL A 46 1.98 8.22 3.43
C VAL A 46 2.76 9.51 3.19
N VAL A 47 3.49 9.62 2.08
CA VAL A 47 4.23 10.84 1.70
C VAL A 47 3.27 12.02 1.52
N ASP A 48 2.15 11.85 0.84
CA ASP A 48 1.17 12.92 0.61
C ASP A 48 0.50 13.36 1.92
N PHE A 49 0.19 12.43 2.82
CA PHE A 49 -0.30 12.74 4.15
C PHE A 49 0.72 13.56 4.96
N LEU A 50 1.95 13.09 5.07
CA LEU A 50 3.02 13.77 5.81
C LEU A 50 3.37 15.14 5.23
N SER A 51 3.13 15.34 3.94
CA SER A 51 3.35 16.61 3.22
C SER A 51 2.15 17.57 3.33
N GLY A 52 1.07 17.21 4.03
CA GLY A 52 -0.14 18.03 4.10
C GLY A 52 -0.90 18.16 2.78
N ARG A 53 -0.59 17.31 1.79
CA ARG A 53 -1.22 17.33 0.45
C ARG A 53 -2.53 16.57 0.36
N MET A 54 -3.07 16.12 1.51
CA MET A 54 -4.33 15.37 1.57
C MET A 54 -5.40 16.15 2.35
N PRO A 55 -6.09 17.13 1.73
CA PRO A 55 -7.14 17.89 2.40
C PRO A 55 -8.41 17.05 2.65
N SER A 56 -8.59 15.99 1.89
CA SER A 56 -9.74 15.08 1.95
C SER A 56 -9.34 13.65 1.58
N TYR A 57 -10.24 12.69 1.76
CA TYR A 57 -10.03 11.30 1.41
C TYR A 57 -11.21 10.72 0.64
N ILE A 58 -10.97 9.66 -0.14
CA ILE A 58 -11.98 8.87 -0.84
C ILE A 58 -12.33 7.64 0.02
N ASP A 59 -13.59 7.19 -0.02
CA ASP A 59 -14.02 5.95 0.65
C ASP A 59 -13.47 4.73 -0.10
N THR A 60 -12.28 4.34 0.27
CA THR A 60 -11.60 3.15 -0.24
C THR A 60 -10.89 2.43 0.91
N GLY A 61 -10.28 1.32 0.61
CA GLY A 61 -9.51 0.56 1.59
C GLY A 61 -8.57 -0.43 0.92
N LEU A 62 -7.60 -0.89 1.68
CA LEU A 62 -6.59 -1.83 1.23
C LEU A 62 -6.22 -2.80 2.35
N ASN A 63 -5.74 -3.97 1.97
CA ASN A 63 -5.16 -4.91 2.91
C ASN A 63 -3.68 -4.54 3.08
N VAL A 64 -3.30 -4.15 4.29
CA VAL A 64 -1.93 -3.74 4.64
C VAL A 64 -1.18 -4.91 5.24
N VAL A 65 0.06 -5.09 4.81
CA VAL A 65 0.96 -6.12 5.35
C VAL A 65 2.35 -5.54 5.58
N HIS A 66 3.02 -5.97 6.65
CA HIS A 66 4.41 -5.54 6.90
C HIS A 66 5.36 -6.17 5.88
N VAL A 67 6.28 -5.39 5.31
CA VAL A 67 7.19 -5.87 4.26
C VAL A 67 8.04 -7.08 4.69
N ALA A 68 8.44 -7.15 5.96
CA ALA A 68 9.17 -8.30 6.50
C ALA A 68 8.30 -9.57 6.53
N ASP A 69 6.99 -9.45 6.80
CA ASP A 69 6.06 -10.58 6.75
C ASP A 69 5.90 -11.08 5.31
N VAL A 70 5.91 -10.15 4.34
CA VAL A 70 5.90 -10.51 2.91
C VAL A 70 7.18 -11.28 2.54
N ALA A 71 8.35 -10.81 2.97
CA ALA A 71 9.62 -11.52 2.74
C ALA A 71 9.61 -12.93 3.37
N TYR A 72 9.13 -13.04 4.62
CA TYR A 72 8.92 -14.33 5.27
C TYR A 72 7.97 -15.23 4.47
N GLY A 73 6.84 -14.66 4.00
CA GLY A 73 5.83 -15.39 3.21
C GLY A 73 6.39 -15.99 1.92
N HIS A 74 7.28 -15.28 1.21
CA HIS A 74 7.96 -15.81 0.04
C HIS A 74 8.86 -17.02 0.39
N LEU A 75 9.65 -16.91 1.45
CA LEU A 75 10.50 -18.00 1.91
C LEU A 75 9.69 -19.20 2.41
N ALA A 76 8.61 -18.93 3.13
CA ALA A 76 7.71 -19.97 3.62
C ALA A 76 7.00 -20.69 2.47
N ALA A 77 6.55 -19.94 1.45
CA ALA A 77 5.93 -20.51 0.26
C ALA A 77 6.90 -21.40 -0.52
N ALA A 78 8.15 -20.98 -0.67
CA ALA A 78 9.18 -21.79 -1.32
C ALA A 78 9.49 -23.09 -0.58
N ARG A 79 9.36 -23.11 0.75
CA ARG A 79 9.69 -24.29 1.59
C ARG A 79 8.51 -25.21 1.87
N LYS A 80 7.31 -24.65 2.02
CA LYS A 80 6.12 -25.34 2.53
C LYS A 80 4.90 -25.20 1.63
N GLY A 81 4.96 -24.32 0.63
CA GLY A 81 3.84 -24.06 -0.27
C GLY A 81 3.49 -25.29 -1.09
N ARG A 82 2.20 -25.54 -1.28
CA ARG A 82 1.73 -26.62 -2.13
C ARG A 82 1.85 -26.21 -3.59
N VAL A 83 2.42 -27.08 -4.40
CA VAL A 83 2.55 -26.86 -5.85
C VAL A 83 1.17 -26.66 -6.48
N GLY A 84 1.05 -25.68 -7.37
CA GLY A 84 -0.20 -25.29 -8.02
C GLY A 84 -1.11 -24.40 -7.18
N GLU A 85 -0.71 -24.09 -5.93
CA GLU A 85 -1.50 -23.23 -5.05
C GLU A 85 -1.06 -21.77 -5.09
N ARG A 86 -1.99 -20.89 -4.71
CA ARG A 86 -1.73 -19.45 -4.55
C ARG A 86 -2.01 -19.01 -3.13
N TYR A 87 -1.17 -18.10 -2.66
CA TYR A 87 -1.21 -17.54 -1.32
C TYR A 87 -1.24 -16.01 -1.36
N ILE A 88 -2.26 -15.42 -0.75
CA ILE A 88 -2.34 -13.96 -0.58
C ILE A 88 -1.56 -13.60 0.68
N LEU A 89 -0.45 -12.87 0.50
CA LEU A 89 0.37 -12.38 1.61
C LEU A 89 -0.23 -11.06 2.11
N GLY A 90 -1.22 -11.14 2.97
CA GLY A 90 -1.94 -10.01 3.54
C GLY A 90 -2.03 -10.09 5.06
N ASN A 91 -2.54 -9.00 5.67
CA ASN A 91 -2.78 -8.93 7.11
C ASN A 91 -4.05 -8.13 7.41
N ALA A 92 -3.96 -6.83 7.66
CA ALA A 92 -5.07 -6.01 8.12
C ALA A 92 -5.83 -5.34 6.97
N ASN A 93 -7.14 -5.52 6.92
CA ASN A 93 -8.02 -4.76 6.04
C ASN A 93 -8.34 -3.41 6.69
N LEU A 94 -7.77 -2.34 6.14
CA LEU A 94 -7.95 -0.97 6.63
C LEU A 94 -8.64 -0.11 5.59
N THR A 95 -9.62 0.67 6.00
CA THR A 95 -10.11 1.78 5.19
C THR A 95 -9.03 2.86 5.08
N LEU A 96 -9.04 3.66 4.01
CA LEU A 96 -8.12 4.79 3.88
C LEU A 96 -8.22 5.74 5.08
N LYS A 97 -9.45 5.97 5.60
CA LYS A 97 -9.66 6.79 6.80
C LYS A 97 -8.93 6.21 8.02
N GLN A 98 -9.09 4.91 8.31
CA GLN A 98 -8.39 4.26 9.43
C GLN A 98 -6.87 4.34 9.29
N LEU A 99 -6.35 4.20 8.08
CA LEU A 99 -4.92 4.34 7.81
C LEU A 99 -4.43 5.76 8.07
N LEU A 100 -5.18 6.78 7.63
CA LEU A 100 -4.85 8.19 7.84
C LEU A 100 -4.97 8.58 9.32
N ASP A 101 -5.97 8.06 10.05
CA ASP A 101 -6.09 8.26 11.49
C ASP A 101 -4.92 7.64 12.25
N MET A 102 -4.51 6.44 11.89
CA MET A 102 -3.32 5.79 12.46
C MET A 102 -2.04 6.62 12.20
N LEU A 103 -1.89 7.18 11.01
CA LEU A 103 -0.76 8.08 10.70
C LEU A 103 -0.84 9.36 11.52
N ALA A 104 -2.03 9.94 11.70
CA ALA A 104 -2.25 11.12 12.52
C ALA A 104 -1.85 10.88 13.99
N GLU A 105 -2.24 9.76 14.56
CA GLU A 105 -1.83 9.36 15.92
C GLU A 105 -0.31 9.17 16.06
N LEU A 106 0.34 8.59 15.04
CA LEU A 106 1.78 8.35 15.07
C LEU A 106 2.63 9.60 14.87
N THR A 107 2.09 10.59 14.16
CA THR A 107 2.85 11.78 13.72
C THR A 107 2.41 13.08 14.40
N GLY A 108 1.25 13.10 15.05
CA GLY A 108 0.64 14.30 15.60
C GLY A 108 0.05 15.26 14.55
N LEU A 109 0.08 14.87 13.27
CA LEU A 109 -0.51 15.67 12.19
C LEU A 109 -2.03 15.48 12.12
N PRO A 110 -2.80 16.50 11.72
CA PRO A 110 -4.26 16.36 11.62
C PRO A 110 -4.66 15.41 10.50
N ALA A 111 -5.53 14.44 10.80
CA ALA A 111 -6.14 13.59 9.79
C ALA A 111 -7.15 14.36 8.93
N PRO A 112 -7.25 14.06 7.62
CA PRO A 112 -8.31 14.62 6.77
C PRO A 112 -9.69 14.26 7.31
N ARG A 113 -10.55 15.29 7.45
CA ARG A 113 -11.92 15.14 7.99
C ARG A 113 -12.97 14.96 6.92
N PHE A 114 -12.73 15.50 5.73
CA PHE A 114 -13.73 15.54 4.66
C PHE A 114 -13.60 14.33 3.74
N LYS A 115 -14.73 13.64 3.53
CA LYS A 115 -14.86 12.57 2.55
C LYS A 115 -15.24 13.17 1.20
N THR A 116 -14.40 12.96 0.18
CA THR A 116 -14.70 13.38 -1.18
C THR A 116 -15.62 12.35 -1.85
N PRO A 117 -16.80 12.75 -2.36
CA PRO A 117 -17.62 11.87 -3.17
C PRO A 117 -16.87 11.36 -4.39
N TYR A 118 -17.09 10.09 -4.74
CA TYR A 118 -16.38 9.45 -5.86
C TYR A 118 -16.51 10.21 -7.18
N ALA A 119 -17.71 10.73 -7.49
CA ALA A 119 -17.95 11.49 -8.72
C ALA A 119 -17.05 12.74 -8.82
N VAL A 120 -16.89 13.46 -7.71
CA VAL A 120 -16.01 14.65 -7.63
C VAL A 120 -14.54 14.24 -7.83
N ALA A 121 -14.10 13.18 -7.14
CA ALA A 121 -12.75 12.67 -7.30
C ALA A 121 -12.48 12.19 -8.74
N TYR A 122 -13.46 11.54 -9.37
CA TYR A 122 -13.36 11.08 -10.75
C TYR A 122 -13.25 12.24 -11.75
N ALA A 123 -14.10 13.26 -11.62
CA ALA A 123 -14.03 14.45 -12.46
C ALA A 123 -12.69 15.17 -12.32
N PHE A 124 -12.23 15.37 -11.09
CA PHE A 124 -10.91 15.95 -10.81
C PHE A 124 -9.77 15.12 -11.43
N GLY A 125 -9.75 13.80 -11.21
CA GLY A 125 -8.72 12.91 -11.75
C GLY A 125 -8.72 12.87 -13.28
N ALA A 126 -9.89 12.97 -13.93
CA ALA A 126 -9.99 13.05 -15.38
C ALA A 126 -9.38 14.34 -15.93
N LEU A 127 -9.74 15.48 -15.32
CA LEU A 127 -9.22 16.79 -15.70
C LEU A 127 -7.71 16.90 -15.44
N ASP A 128 -7.24 16.46 -14.27
CA ASP A 128 -5.82 16.50 -13.93
C ASP A 128 -4.97 15.58 -14.80
N THR A 129 -5.50 14.39 -15.15
CA THR A 129 -4.82 13.48 -16.09
C THR A 129 -4.79 14.09 -17.51
N ALA A 130 -5.86 14.74 -17.96
CA ALA A 130 -5.89 15.43 -19.26
C ALA A 130 -4.90 16.61 -19.28
N ARG A 131 -4.88 17.42 -18.20
CA ARG A 131 -3.91 18.51 -18.04
C ARG A 131 -2.47 17.99 -18.12
N ALA A 132 -2.13 16.93 -17.37
CA ALA A 132 -0.80 16.35 -17.38
C ALA A 132 -0.38 15.83 -18.76
N ARG A 133 -1.32 15.29 -19.54
CA ARG A 133 -1.05 14.84 -20.93
C ARG A 133 -0.80 16.00 -21.90
N LEU A 134 -1.52 17.12 -21.74
CA LEU A 134 -1.41 18.26 -22.64
C LEU A 134 -0.22 19.19 -22.30
N MET A 135 0.03 19.40 -21.00
CA MET A 135 1.01 20.37 -20.53
C MET A 135 2.31 19.70 -20.02
N GLY A 136 2.36 18.37 -20.01
CA GLY A 136 3.44 17.60 -19.39
C GLY A 136 3.34 17.54 -17.87
N GLY A 137 4.12 16.65 -17.27
CA GLY A 137 4.17 16.44 -15.83
C GLY A 137 3.36 15.23 -15.36
N GLU A 138 3.47 14.93 -14.06
CA GLU A 138 2.71 13.86 -13.43
C GLU A 138 1.39 14.38 -12.87
N PRO A 139 0.26 13.65 -13.06
CA PRO A 139 -1.01 14.03 -12.46
C PRO A 139 -0.96 13.84 -10.94
N LEU A 140 -1.55 14.78 -10.20
CA LEU A 140 -1.70 14.70 -8.73
C LEU A 140 -2.62 13.54 -8.33
N ALA A 141 -3.69 13.34 -9.09
CA ALA A 141 -4.66 12.26 -8.92
C ALA A 141 -4.84 11.49 -10.23
N PRO A 142 -3.95 10.53 -10.56
CA PRO A 142 -4.08 9.72 -11.76
C PRO A 142 -5.46 9.06 -11.86
N LEU A 143 -6.14 9.20 -13.00
CA LEU A 143 -7.49 8.68 -13.20
C LEU A 143 -7.60 7.18 -12.90
N ASP A 144 -6.56 6.41 -13.22
CA ASP A 144 -6.54 4.97 -12.93
C ASP A 144 -6.48 4.68 -11.42
N ALA A 145 -5.77 5.50 -10.63
CA ALA A 145 -5.78 5.39 -9.18
C ALA A 145 -7.18 5.70 -8.60
N VAL A 146 -7.84 6.73 -9.12
CA VAL A 146 -9.23 7.06 -8.72
C VAL A 146 -10.20 5.93 -9.10
N ARG A 147 -10.07 5.35 -10.29
CA ARG A 147 -10.87 4.18 -10.71
C ARG A 147 -10.66 2.98 -9.80
N MET A 148 -9.42 2.71 -9.40
CA MET A 148 -9.11 1.63 -8.46
C MET A 148 -9.70 1.88 -7.07
N ALA A 149 -9.75 3.14 -6.62
CA ALA A 149 -10.31 3.53 -5.32
C ALA A 149 -11.82 3.29 -5.20
N ARG A 150 -12.53 3.00 -6.30
CA ARG A 150 -13.95 2.62 -6.28
C ARG A 150 -14.21 1.34 -5.46
N HIS A 151 -13.23 0.45 -5.40
CA HIS A 151 -13.37 -0.84 -4.72
C HIS A 151 -12.40 -0.93 -3.55
N LYS A 152 -12.87 -1.41 -2.41
CA LYS A 152 -12.01 -1.75 -1.29
C LYS A 152 -11.25 -3.02 -1.63
N MET A 153 -9.93 -2.93 -1.64
CA MET A 153 -9.03 -4.07 -1.89
C MET A 153 -8.80 -4.83 -0.59
N PHE A 154 -9.86 -5.47 -0.09
CA PHE A 154 -9.83 -6.30 1.11
C PHE A 154 -9.64 -7.75 0.72
N PHE A 155 -8.78 -8.43 1.44
CA PHE A 155 -8.44 -9.83 1.19
C PHE A 155 -8.51 -10.64 2.47
N ASP A 156 -8.85 -11.91 2.33
CA ASP A 156 -8.71 -12.90 3.39
C ASP A 156 -7.34 -13.57 3.31
N SER A 157 -6.58 -13.48 4.39
CA SER A 157 -5.23 -14.06 4.52
C SER A 157 -5.21 -15.32 5.40
N ASN A 158 -6.35 -15.85 5.81
CA ASN A 158 -6.43 -17.00 6.73
C ASN A 158 -5.71 -18.23 6.19
N LYS A 159 -5.77 -18.47 4.86
CA LYS A 159 -5.09 -19.61 4.23
C LYS A 159 -3.59 -19.55 4.46
N VAL A 160 -2.95 -18.42 4.15
CA VAL A 160 -1.49 -18.29 4.27
C VAL A 160 -1.04 -18.35 5.72
N VAL A 161 -1.84 -17.84 6.66
CA VAL A 161 -1.57 -17.93 8.10
C VAL A 161 -1.57 -19.36 8.55
N ARG A 162 -2.60 -20.14 8.20
CA ARG A 162 -2.73 -21.54 8.61
C ARG A 162 -1.69 -22.46 7.96
N GLU A 163 -1.44 -22.30 6.66
CA GLU A 163 -0.62 -23.24 5.89
C GLU A 163 0.86 -22.88 5.91
N LEU A 164 1.20 -21.60 5.88
CA LEU A 164 2.59 -21.13 5.81
C LEU A 164 3.08 -20.49 7.12
N GLY A 165 2.19 -20.24 8.07
CA GLY A 165 2.53 -19.54 9.31
C GLY A 165 2.92 -18.08 9.09
N LEU A 166 2.25 -17.37 8.16
CA LEU A 166 2.56 -15.97 7.89
C LEU A 166 2.41 -15.13 9.16
N PRO A 167 3.46 -14.43 9.61
CA PRO A 167 3.36 -13.52 10.74
C PRO A 167 2.32 -12.43 10.47
N GLN A 168 1.62 -12.02 11.52
CA GLN A 168 0.60 -10.98 11.46
C GLN A 168 1.08 -9.75 12.25
N THR A 169 2.17 -9.15 11.77
CA THR A 169 2.73 -7.94 12.41
C THR A 169 1.70 -6.81 12.37
N PRO A 170 1.34 -6.21 13.52
CA PRO A 170 0.36 -5.14 13.57
C PRO A 170 0.68 -4.01 12.58
N ALA A 171 -0.32 -3.53 11.83
CA ALA A 171 -0.15 -2.50 10.80
C ALA A 171 0.56 -1.24 11.33
N ARG A 172 0.33 -0.87 12.61
CA ARG A 172 1.02 0.25 13.27
C ARG A 172 2.54 0.11 13.26
N ARG A 173 3.08 -1.12 13.36
CA ARG A 173 4.53 -1.36 13.29
C ARG A 173 5.10 -1.17 11.88
N ALA A 174 4.29 -1.36 10.84
CA ALA A 174 4.69 -1.10 9.47
C ALA A 174 5.01 0.39 9.23
N PHE A 175 4.32 1.28 9.95
CA PHE A 175 4.56 2.73 9.96
C PHE A 175 5.57 3.17 11.02
N SER A 176 6.54 2.31 11.34
CA SER A 176 7.56 2.61 12.35
C SER A 176 8.36 3.86 12.04
N ARG A 177 9.05 4.42 13.07
CA ARG A 177 9.97 5.57 12.92
C ARG A 177 11.01 5.36 11.82
N ARG A 178 11.51 4.12 11.64
CA ARG A 178 12.46 3.77 10.57
C ARG A 178 11.85 3.96 9.18
N PHE A 179 10.57 3.58 9.00
CA PHE A 179 9.87 3.79 7.75
C PHE A 179 9.64 5.28 7.48
N LEU A 180 9.11 6.02 8.45
CA LEU A 180 8.87 7.46 8.33
C LEU A 180 10.19 8.24 8.10
N SER A 181 11.27 7.85 8.78
CA SER A 181 12.60 8.43 8.57
C SER A 181 13.20 8.06 7.20
N ALA A 182 12.95 6.88 6.67
CA ALA A 182 13.41 6.52 5.32
C ALA A 182 12.70 7.36 4.24
N LEU A 183 11.40 7.60 4.39
CA LEU A 183 10.64 8.48 3.50
C LEU A 183 11.13 9.93 3.55
N SER A 184 11.66 10.41 4.68
CA SER A 184 12.18 11.77 4.82
C SER A 184 13.43 12.05 4.00
N ARG A 185 14.13 11.04 3.54
CA ARG A 185 15.30 11.15 2.66
C ARG A 185 14.94 11.32 1.19
N TRP A 186 13.65 11.26 0.87
CA TRP A 186 13.15 11.46 -0.49
C TRP A 186 13.35 12.93 -0.92
N PRO A 187 13.95 13.22 -2.11
CA PRO A 187 14.27 14.60 -2.53
C PRO A 187 13.08 15.54 -2.61
N ALA A 188 11.88 15.02 -2.88
CA ALA A 188 10.63 15.79 -2.95
C ALA A 188 9.90 15.92 -1.60
N PHE A 189 10.53 15.48 -0.49
CA PHE A 189 9.89 15.48 0.82
C PHE A 189 10.10 16.83 1.53
N PRO A 190 9.08 17.50 2.02
CA PRO A 190 9.24 18.75 2.78
C PRO A 190 9.90 18.43 4.12
N ARG A 191 11.15 18.85 4.27
CA ARG A 191 11.98 18.61 5.48
C ARG A 191 11.34 19.09 6.77
N THR A 192 10.47 20.10 6.70
CA THR A 192 9.75 20.67 7.86
C THR A 192 8.72 19.71 8.48
N ALA A 193 8.05 18.87 7.67
CA ALA A 193 7.02 17.95 8.16
C ALA A 193 7.62 16.76 8.95
N VAL A 194 8.81 16.30 8.57
CA VAL A 194 9.49 15.16 9.24
C VAL A 194 10.06 15.53 10.58
N LEU A 195 10.68 16.71 10.68
CA LEU A 195 11.27 17.19 11.94
C LEU A 195 10.19 17.38 13.01
N ALA A 196 8.98 17.81 12.63
CA ALA A 196 7.84 17.90 13.54
C ALA A 196 7.36 16.49 14.00
N ALA A 197 7.19 15.55 13.09
CA ALA A 197 6.74 14.18 13.39
C ALA A 197 7.77 13.40 14.23
N VAL A 198 9.06 13.59 13.98
CA VAL A 198 10.14 12.93 14.74
C VAL A 198 10.35 13.58 16.12
N ARG A 199 10.18 14.89 16.25
CA ARG A 199 10.30 15.61 17.55
C ARG A 199 9.16 15.29 18.51
N MET A 200 7.90 15.21 18.05
CA MET A 200 6.75 14.93 18.94
C MET A 200 6.77 13.51 19.52
N SER A 201 7.44 12.57 18.87
CA SER A 201 7.57 11.20 19.36
C SER A 201 8.71 11.01 20.40
N SER A 202 9.55 12.01 20.66
CA SER A 202 10.61 11.97 21.67
C SER A 202 10.15 12.44 23.06
N THR A 203 8.94 13.00 23.16
CA THR A 203 8.37 13.51 24.44
C THR A 203 7.38 12.57 25.12
N SER A 204 7.16 11.36 24.57
CA SER A 204 6.27 10.34 25.15
C SER A 204 7.07 9.05 25.43
N GLY A 205 8.13 9.18 26.21
CA GLY A 205 8.92 8.07 26.75
C GLY A 205 8.99 8.18 28.25
#